data_256a43133961723acace4ad4ee09b36e
#
_entry.id   256a43133961723acace4ad4ee09b36e
#
_cell.length_a   1.000
_cell.length_b   1.000
_cell.length_c   1.000
_cell.angle_alpha   90.00
_cell.angle_beta   90.00
_cell.angle_gamma   90.00
#
_symmetry.space_group_name_H-M   'P 1'
#
loop_
_entity.id
_entity.type
_entity.pdbx_description
1 polymer ?
#
loop_
_entity_poly.entity_id
_entity_poly.type
_entity_poly.pdbx_seq_one_letter_code
_entity_poly.pdbx_strand_id
1 'polypeptide(L)'
;MNNNNMNRRTRQQVEWNEEEIRLLINQRRHRNLEYYRTPGRSRTAFWNSVARRINSSAGSNFTGNQCKRKFENLVTMYNVSKIIKIKGNIYILK
;
A
#
# COMPACT_ATOMS: atom_id res chain seq x y z
N MET A 1 -24.24 -17.97 9.37
CA MET A 1 -23.92 -17.61 9.10
C MET A 1 -23.01 -17.28 8.78
N ASN A 2 -22.83 -17.24 8.55
CA ASN A 2 -22.09 -16.97 8.16
C ASN A 2 -21.39 -15.96 7.72
N ASN A 3 -21.34 -15.20 7.60
CA ASN A 3 -20.93 -13.92 7.16
C ASN A 3 -19.77 -13.42 7.87
N ASN A 4 -19.61 -13.69 9.07
CA ASN A 4 -18.46 -13.33 9.85
C ASN A 4 -17.21 -13.89 9.30
N ASN A 5 -17.30 -15.03 8.71
CA ASN A 5 -16.13 -15.61 8.08
C ASN A 5 -15.66 -14.76 6.94
N MET A 6 -16.59 -14.16 6.24
CA MET A 6 -16.20 -13.32 5.15
C MET A 6 -15.42 -12.11 5.62
N ASN A 7 -15.78 -11.58 6.77
CA ASN A 7 -15.06 -10.41 7.26
C ASN A 7 -13.62 -10.76 7.57
N ARG A 8 -13.38 -11.91 8.13
CA ARG A 8 -12.01 -12.29 8.41
C ARG A 8 -11.22 -12.49 7.15
N ARG A 9 -11.82 -13.11 6.16
CA ARG A 9 -11.14 -13.29 4.89
C ARG A 9 -10.87 -11.97 4.24
N THR A 10 -11.82 -11.06 4.32
CA THR A 10 -11.64 -9.76 3.73
C THR A 10 -10.44 -9.05 4.31
N ARG A 11 -10.25 -9.15 5.61
CA ARG A 11 -9.13 -8.48 6.25
C ARG A 11 -7.80 -9.02 5.73
N GLN A 12 -7.74 -10.32 5.46
CA GLN A 12 -6.51 -10.91 4.96
C GLN A 12 -6.34 -10.74 3.47
N GLN A 13 -7.44 -10.57 2.78
CA GLN A 13 -7.41 -10.56 1.33
C GLN A 13 -7.88 -9.23 0.79
N VAL A 14 -7.41 -8.17 1.41
CA VAL A 14 -7.72 -6.84 0.94
C VAL A 14 -7.24 -6.71 -0.50
N GLU A 15 -8.15 -6.29 -1.36
CA GLU A 15 -7.83 -6.12 -2.75
C GLU A 15 -7.49 -4.68 -3.05
N TRP A 16 -6.51 -4.50 -3.90
CA TRP A 16 -6.06 -3.19 -4.31
C TRP A 16 -6.28 -3.05 -5.80
N ASN A 17 -6.98 -2.00 -6.21
CA ASN A 17 -7.12 -1.76 -7.64
C ASN A 17 -5.92 -0.95 -8.14
N GLU A 18 -5.88 -0.77 -9.45
CA GLU A 18 -4.72 -0.14 -10.07
C GLU A 18 -4.49 1.28 -9.58
N GLU A 19 -5.55 2.05 -9.43
CA GLU A 19 -5.40 3.42 -8.99
C GLU A 19 -4.88 3.48 -7.56
N GLU A 20 -5.39 2.63 -6.69
CA GLU A 20 -4.95 2.61 -5.31
C GLU A 20 -3.48 2.23 -5.21
N ILE A 21 -3.04 1.29 -6.03
CA ILE A 21 -1.64 0.89 -6.04
C ILE A 21 -0.77 2.03 -6.55
N ARG A 22 -1.22 2.71 -7.59
CA ARG A 22 -0.47 3.85 -8.12
C ARG A 22 -0.33 4.93 -7.07
N LEU A 23 -1.42 5.22 -6.35
CA LEU A 23 -1.39 6.22 -5.28
C LEU A 23 -0.41 5.81 -4.18
N LEU A 24 -0.43 4.54 -3.82
CA LEU A 24 0.47 4.03 -2.79
C LEU A 24 1.93 4.22 -3.20
N ILE A 25 2.26 3.82 -4.41
CA ILE A 25 3.62 3.95 -4.91
C ILE A 25 4.02 5.41 -4.94
N ASN A 26 3.15 6.28 -5.41
CA ASN A 26 3.45 7.70 -5.50
C ASN A 26 3.66 8.32 -4.14
N GLN A 27 2.81 7.98 -3.17
CA GLN A 27 2.97 8.50 -1.82
C GLN A 27 4.33 8.12 -1.24
N ARG A 28 4.72 6.87 -1.40
CA ARG A 28 5.97 6.41 -0.84
C ARG A 28 7.16 7.05 -1.56
N ARG A 29 7.07 7.20 -2.87
CA ARG A 29 8.17 7.80 -3.65
C ARG A 29 8.33 9.28 -3.35
N HIS A 30 7.24 10.03 -3.39
CA HIS A 30 7.34 11.47 -3.22
C HIS A 30 7.67 11.86 -1.79
N ARG A 31 7.37 10.98 -0.84
CA ARG A 31 7.66 11.25 0.56
C ARG A 31 8.82 10.42 1.07
N ASN A 32 9.71 10.04 0.18
CA ASN A 32 10.82 9.18 0.53
C ASN A 32 11.72 9.80 1.60
N LEU A 33 11.99 11.08 1.47
CA LEU A 33 12.84 11.77 2.44
C LEU A 33 12.18 11.80 3.81
N GLU A 34 10.88 12.09 3.83
CA GLU A 34 10.14 12.08 5.08
C GLU A 34 10.18 10.71 5.72
N TYR A 35 10.02 9.66 4.92
CA TYR A 35 10.05 8.30 5.44
C TYR A 35 11.37 8.00 6.13
N TYR A 36 12.47 8.35 5.50
CA TYR A 36 13.78 8.04 6.07
C TYR A 36 14.13 8.92 7.26
N ARG A 37 13.56 10.11 7.34
CA ARG A 37 13.80 10.97 8.50
C ARG A 37 12.94 10.61 9.68
N THR A 38 11.93 9.79 9.50
CA THR A 38 11.02 9.41 10.56
C THR A 38 11.63 8.26 11.36
N PRO A 39 11.74 8.37 12.67
CA PRO A 39 12.24 7.27 13.49
C PRO A 39 11.37 6.04 13.29
N GLY A 40 11.97 4.86 13.43
CA GLY A 40 11.30 3.61 13.14
C GLY A 40 9.95 3.46 13.82
N ARG A 41 9.89 3.80 15.10
CA ARG A 41 8.65 3.60 15.85
C ARG A 41 7.57 4.60 15.46
N SER A 42 7.95 5.65 14.76
CA SER A 42 6.98 6.65 14.31
C SER A 42 6.52 6.38 12.89
N ARG A 43 7.01 5.34 12.26
CA ARG A 43 6.62 5.05 10.89
C ARG A 43 5.19 4.59 10.79
N THR A 44 4.59 4.15 11.89
CA THR A 44 3.16 3.89 11.89
C THR A 44 2.38 5.13 11.51
N ALA A 45 2.77 6.28 12.06
CA ALA A 45 2.10 7.54 11.72
C ALA A 45 2.30 7.88 10.26
N PHE A 46 3.49 7.61 9.71
CA PHE A 46 3.73 7.82 8.30
C PHE A 46 2.77 7.00 7.45
N TRP A 47 2.65 5.71 7.74
CA TRP A 47 1.77 4.85 6.95
C TRP A 47 0.31 5.18 7.15
N ASN A 48 -0.08 5.63 8.35
CA ASN A 48 -1.44 6.09 8.57
C ASN A 48 -1.74 7.31 7.73
N SER A 49 -0.77 8.20 7.58
CA SER A 49 -0.92 9.37 6.73
C SER A 49 -1.06 8.97 5.26
N VAL A 50 -0.28 7.98 4.83
CA VAL A 50 -0.40 7.47 3.47
C VAL A 50 -1.80 6.92 3.24
N ALA A 51 -2.30 6.15 4.20
CA ALA A 51 -3.63 5.56 4.07
C ALA A 51 -4.69 6.65 3.96
N ARG A 52 -4.59 7.69 4.78
CA ARG A 52 -5.57 8.77 4.72
C ARG A 52 -5.60 9.42 3.34
N ARG A 53 -4.45 9.62 2.75
CA ARG A 53 -4.40 10.26 1.44
C ARG A 53 -4.95 9.38 0.35
N ILE A 54 -4.64 8.10 0.39
CA ILE A 54 -5.19 7.17 -0.59
C ILE A 54 -6.70 7.08 -0.45
N ASN A 55 -7.17 6.94 0.79
CA ASN A 55 -8.59 6.81 1.04
C ASN A 55 -9.35 8.05 0.59
N SER A 56 -8.78 9.22 0.83
CA SER A 56 -9.40 10.46 0.43
C SER A 56 -9.48 10.59 -1.09
N SER A 57 -8.44 10.16 -1.79
CA SER A 57 -8.40 10.28 -3.23
C SER A 57 -9.20 9.22 -3.96
N ALA A 58 -9.22 8.00 -3.43
CA ALA A 58 -9.83 6.89 -4.14
C ALA A 58 -11.12 6.39 -3.52
N GLY A 59 -11.53 6.99 -2.41
CA GLY A 59 -12.75 6.53 -1.75
C GLY A 59 -12.58 5.19 -1.08
N SER A 60 -11.38 4.90 -0.59
CA SER A 60 -11.06 3.60 -0.02
C SER A 60 -11.05 3.64 1.49
N ASN A 61 -10.76 2.49 2.11
CA ASN A 61 -10.79 2.33 3.55
C ASN A 61 -9.59 1.56 4.08
N PHE A 62 -8.41 1.83 3.56
CA PHE A 62 -7.22 1.12 4.00
C PHE A 62 -6.71 1.64 5.33
N THR A 63 -6.08 0.76 6.09
CA THR A 63 -5.33 1.17 7.28
C THR A 63 -3.88 1.41 6.86
N GLY A 64 -3.14 2.09 7.74
CA GLY A 64 -1.73 2.30 7.49
C GLY A 64 -0.97 0.98 7.40
N ASN A 65 -1.34 0.02 8.25
CA ASN A 65 -0.67 -1.27 8.22
C ASN A 65 -0.91 -2.01 6.90
N GLN A 66 -2.11 -1.89 6.36
CA GLN A 66 -2.40 -2.49 5.07
C GLN A 66 -1.57 -1.85 3.97
N CYS A 67 -1.41 -0.54 4.02
CA CYS A 67 -0.58 0.16 3.05
C CYS A 67 0.87 -0.28 3.15
N LYS A 68 1.39 -0.39 4.37
CA LYS A 68 2.75 -0.82 4.59
C LYS A 68 2.97 -2.22 4.03
N ARG A 69 2.07 -3.14 4.34
CA ARG A 69 2.20 -4.52 3.88
C ARG A 69 2.11 -4.62 2.37
N LYS A 70 1.18 -3.86 1.78
CA LYS A 70 1.07 -3.90 0.33
C LYS A 70 2.34 -3.38 -0.32
N PHE A 71 2.89 -2.29 0.22
CA PHE A 71 4.11 -1.74 -0.35
C PHE A 71 5.26 -2.73 -0.22
N GLU A 72 5.38 -3.40 0.92
CA GLU A 72 6.43 -4.39 1.09
C GLU A 72 6.28 -5.53 0.10
N ASN A 73 5.05 -5.94 -0.18
CA ASN A 73 4.81 -6.98 -1.18
C ASN A 73 5.22 -6.51 -2.57
N LEU A 74 4.95 -5.26 -2.89
CA LEU A 74 5.35 -4.72 -4.19
C LEU A 74 6.86 -4.67 -4.31
N VAL A 75 7.56 -4.31 -3.24
CA VAL A 75 9.01 -4.29 -3.26
C VAL A 75 9.56 -5.70 -3.48
N THR A 76 8.97 -6.67 -2.82
CA THR A 76 9.39 -8.06 -3.02
C THR A 76 9.21 -8.47 -4.48
N MET A 77 8.05 -8.14 -5.04
CA MET A 77 7.78 -8.45 -6.43
C MET A 77 8.81 -7.80 -7.34
N TYR A 78 9.14 -6.54 -7.09
CA TYR A 78 10.12 -5.82 -7.87
C TYR A 78 11.50 -6.47 -7.76
N ASN A 79 11.89 -6.87 -6.55
CA ASN A 79 13.21 -7.45 -6.35
C ASN A 79 13.37 -8.75 -7.11
N VAL A 80 12.29 -9.48 -7.30
CA VAL A 80 12.35 -10.74 -8.04
C VAL A 80 12.39 -10.49 -9.53
N SER A 81 11.51 -9.65 -10.05
CA SER A 81 11.36 -9.48 -11.49
C SER A 81 11.86 -8.14 -12.01
N LYS A 82 12.24 -7.23 -11.13
CA LYS A 82 12.72 -5.88 -11.46
C LYS A 82 11.63 -4.98 -12.04
N ILE A 83 10.42 -5.47 -12.12
CA ILE A 83 9.28 -4.65 -12.53
C ILE A 83 8.06 -5.09 -11.74
N ILE A 84 7.08 -4.23 -11.72
CA ILE A 84 5.79 -4.55 -11.10
C ILE A 84 4.74 -4.48 -12.18
N LYS A 85 4.03 -5.58 -12.37
CA LYS A 85 2.97 -5.65 -13.35
C LYS A 85 1.62 -5.70 -12.64
N ILE A 86 0.74 -4.78 -12.99
CA ILE A 86 -0.59 -4.75 -12.42
C ILE A 86 -1.56 -4.50 -13.54
N LYS A 87 -2.38 -5.50 -13.82
CA LYS A 87 -3.42 -5.39 -14.85
C LYS A 87 -2.87 -4.87 -16.17
N GLY A 88 -1.73 -5.41 -16.57
CA GLY A 88 -1.15 -5.06 -17.83
C GLY A 88 -0.25 -3.85 -17.82
N ASN A 89 -0.25 -3.10 -16.74
CA ASN A 89 0.63 -1.94 -16.61
C ASN A 89 1.91 -2.33 -15.91
N ILE A 90 2.97 -1.64 -16.22
CA ILE A 90 4.28 -1.94 -15.67
C ILE A 90 4.76 -0.74 -14.87
N TYR A 91 5.16 -1.00 -13.63
CA TYR A 91 5.70 0.04 -12.77
C TYR A 91 7.12 -0.31 -12.40
N ILE A 92 7.97 0.69 -12.32
CA ILE A 92 9.37 0.50 -11.95
C ILE A 92 9.62 1.30 -10.68
N LEU A 93 10.07 0.60 -9.65
CA LEU A 93 10.42 1.23 -8.38
C LEU A 93 11.90 1.57 -8.39
N LYS A 94 12.22 2.79 -8.01
CA LYS A 94 13.61 3.21 -7.93
C LYS A 94 13.94 3.78 -6.61
#